data_da24326c70426572fa453f78395eb708
#
_entry.id   da24326c70426572fa453f78395eb708
#
_cell.length_a   1.000
_cell.length_b   1.000
_cell.length_c   1.000
_cell.angle_alpha   90.00
_cell.angle_beta   90.00
_cell.angle_gamma   90.00
#
_symmetry.space_group_name_H-M   'P 1'
#
loop_
_entity.id
_entity.type
_entity.pdbx_description
1 polymer ?
#
loop_
_entity_poly.entity_id
_entity_poly.type
_entity_poly.pdbx_seq_one_letter_code
_entity_poly.pdbx_strand_id
1 'polypeptide(L)'
;MELVDRVKKTVSLFGENIKLLQGVELSKEEKMIVELAKMYASDSEAWMKKKDYVTAFSGIEYAHGLLDAILRIKGKDPYDSDK
;
A
#
# COMPACT_ATOMS: atom_id res chain seq x y z
N MET A 1 -6.23 -16.91 -10.16
CA MET A 1 -6.67 -15.48 -10.08
C MET A 1 -6.01 -14.67 -11.16
N GLU A 2 -6.78 -13.93 -11.92
CA GLU A 2 -6.26 -13.07 -12.96
C GLU A 2 -5.40 -11.96 -12.36
N LEU A 3 -4.41 -11.50 -13.13
CA LEU A 3 -3.53 -10.44 -12.66
C LEU A 3 -4.30 -9.16 -12.29
N VAL A 4 -5.29 -8.82 -13.10
CA VAL A 4 -6.13 -7.64 -12.83
C VAL A 4 -6.84 -7.76 -11.48
N ASP A 5 -7.29 -8.95 -11.12
CA ASP A 5 -7.97 -9.17 -9.85
C ASP A 5 -7.01 -9.04 -8.68
N ARG A 6 -5.76 -9.49 -8.87
CA ARG A 6 -4.74 -9.34 -7.84
C ARG A 6 -4.41 -7.88 -7.59
N VAL A 7 -4.32 -7.08 -8.65
CA VAL A 7 -4.05 -5.65 -8.51
C VAL A 7 -5.20 -4.99 -7.74
N LYS A 8 -6.44 -5.27 -8.12
CA LYS A 8 -7.61 -4.70 -7.44
C LYS A 8 -7.64 -5.07 -5.97
N LYS A 9 -7.32 -6.32 -5.66
CA LYS A 9 -7.31 -6.78 -4.27
C LYS A 9 -6.25 -6.05 -3.46
N THR A 10 -5.05 -5.89 -4.01
CA THR A 10 -3.96 -5.22 -3.30
C THR A 10 -4.23 -3.72 -3.16
N VAL A 11 -4.82 -3.09 -4.17
CA VAL A 11 -5.24 -1.69 -4.08
C VAL A 11 -6.24 -1.50 -2.93
N SER A 12 -7.24 -2.37 -2.86
CA SER A 12 -8.23 -2.33 -1.79
C SER A 12 -7.59 -2.52 -0.42
N LEU A 13 -6.70 -3.49 -0.31
CA LEU A 13 -5.98 -3.78 0.93
C LEU A 13 -5.11 -2.59 1.35
N PHE A 14 -4.42 -1.96 0.39
CA PHE A 14 -3.64 -0.75 0.67
C PHE A 14 -4.53 0.34 1.27
N GLY A 15 -5.70 0.57 0.67
CA GLY A 15 -6.65 1.57 1.16
C GLY A 15 -7.12 1.30 2.58
N GLU A 16 -7.36 0.03 2.90
CA GLU A 16 -7.74 -0.36 4.26
C GLU A 16 -6.58 -0.19 5.23
N ASN A 17 -5.38 -0.61 4.83
CA ASN A 17 -4.23 -0.57 5.71
C ASN A 17 -3.74 0.84 6.01
N ILE A 18 -3.89 1.77 5.07
CA ILE A 18 -3.49 3.15 5.30
C ILE A 18 -4.27 3.77 6.45
N LYS A 19 -5.50 3.30 6.69
CA LYS A 19 -6.33 3.78 7.77
C LYS A 19 -5.77 3.42 9.14
N LEU A 20 -4.95 2.38 9.22
CA LEU A 20 -4.32 1.97 10.48
C LEU A 20 -3.32 3.01 11.00
N LEU A 21 -2.92 3.95 10.16
CA LEU A 21 -2.02 5.04 10.56
C LEU A 21 -2.76 6.26 11.11
N GLN A 22 -4.09 6.25 11.13
CA GLN A 22 -4.85 7.36 11.68
C GLN A 22 -4.52 7.53 13.17
N GLY A 23 -4.15 8.76 13.55
CA GLY A 23 -3.78 9.06 14.93
C GLY A 23 -2.40 8.57 15.34
N VAL A 24 -1.67 7.94 14.45
CA VAL A 24 -0.32 7.45 14.74
C VAL A 24 0.69 8.55 14.43
N GLU A 25 1.56 8.84 15.40
CA GLU A 25 2.61 9.84 15.20
C GLU A 25 3.73 9.24 14.36
N LEU A 26 4.08 9.97 13.29
CA LEU A 26 5.13 9.54 12.37
C LEU A 26 6.26 10.55 12.37
N SER A 27 7.50 10.06 12.27
CA SER A 27 8.65 10.91 12.08
C SER A 27 8.57 11.55 10.68
N LYS A 28 9.42 12.54 10.43
CA LYS A 28 9.51 13.20 9.13
C LYS A 28 9.81 12.17 8.03
N GLU A 29 10.76 11.28 8.29
CA GLU A 29 11.18 10.27 7.31
C GLU A 29 10.09 9.24 7.09
N GLU A 30 9.37 8.86 8.14
CA GLU A 30 8.26 7.93 8.01
C GLU A 30 7.13 8.53 7.18
N LYS A 31 6.84 9.82 7.38
CA LYS A 31 5.84 10.52 6.58
C LYS A 31 6.23 10.54 5.11
N MET A 32 7.52 10.74 4.82
CA MET A 32 8.00 10.74 3.44
C MET A 32 7.79 9.37 2.79
N ILE A 33 8.04 8.30 3.53
CA ILE A 33 7.83 6.94 3.01
C ILE A 33 6.35 6.69 2.75
N VAL A 34 5.48 7.12 3.67
CA VAL A 34 4.03 6.94 3.50
C VAL A 34 3.55 7.72 2.27
N GLU A 35 4.02 8.95 2.08
CA GLU A 35 3.64 9.74 0.91
C GLU A 35 4.14 9.10 -0.39
N LEU A 36 5.34 8.52 -0.37
CA LEU A 36 5.87 7.79 -1.50
C LEU A 36 4.99 6.58 -1.82
N ALA A 37 4.57 5.86 -0.79
CA ALA A 37 3.67 4.71 -0.98
C ALA A 37 2.35 5.14 -1.61
N LYS A 38 1.76 6.23 -1.14
CA LYS A 38 0.51 6.75 -1.70
C LYS A 38 0.68 7.14 -3.18
N MET A 39 1.82 7.71 -3.53
CA MET A 39 2.09 8.09 -4.91
C MET A 39 2.16 6.87 -5.82
N TYR A 40 2.87 5.83 -5.39
CA TYR A 40 2.94 4.59 -6.18
C TYR A 40 1.58 3.90 -6.29
N ALA A 41 0.78 3.95 -5.23
CA ALA A 41 -0.57 3.39 -5.27
C ALA A 41 -1.45 4.14 -6.28
N SER A 42 -1.35 5.46 -6.28
CA SER A 42 -2.09 6.29 -7.23
C SER A 42 -1.65 6.02 -8.67
N ASP A 43 -0.34 5.89 -8.90
CA ASP A 43 0.19 5.58 -10.22
C ASP A 43 -0.28 4.20 -10.69
N SER A 44 -0.37 3.24 -9.77
CA SER A 44 -0.86 1.91 -10.08
C SER A 44 -2.29 1.96 -10.63
N GLU A 45 -3.15 2.77 -10.02
CA GLU A 45 -4.52 2.93 -10.50
C GLU A 45 -4.56 3.53 -11.90
N ALA A 46 -3.66 4.48 -12.20
CA ALA A 46 -3.56 5.06 -13.53
C ALA A 46 -3.15 4.01 -14.57
N TRP A 47 -2.19 3.14 -14.22
CA TRP A 47 -1.77 2.06 -15.11
C TRP A 47 -2.88 1.03 -15.32
N MET A 48 -3.71 0.79 -14.30
CA MET A 48 -4.88 -0.07 -14.43
C MET A 48 -5.84 0.46 -15.49
N LYS A 49 -6.07 1.76 -15.50
CA LYS A 49 -6.95 2.38 -16.48
C LYS A 49 -6.41 2.23 -17.90
N LYS A 50 -5.10 2.18 -18.04
CA LYS A 50 -4.44 1.95 -19.33
C LYS A 50 -4.34 0.47 -19.68
N LYS A 51 -4.85 -0.40 -18.82
CA LYS A 51 -4.80 -1.86 -18.97
C LYS A 51 -3.39 -2.43 -18.98
N ASP A 52 -2.44 -1.70 -18.41
CA ASP A 52 -1.09 -2.20 -18.19
C ASP A 52 -1.04 -2.81 -16.79
N TYR A 53 -1.52 -4.04 -16.68
CA TYR A 53 -1.67 -4.70 -15.39
C TYR A 53 -0.35 -5.13 -14.77
N VAL A 54 0.66 -5.39 -15.58
CA VAL A 54 1.99 -5.77 -15.06
C VAL A 54 2.61 -4.58 -14.33
N THR A 55 2.60 -3.40 -14.97
CA THR A 55 3.14 -2.19 -14.35
C THR A 55 2.32 -1.80 -13.13
N ALA A 56 0.99 -1.92 -13.21
CA ALA A 56 0.11 -1.64 -12.09
C ALA A 56 0.40 -2.56 -10.91
N PHE A 57 0.59 -3.85 -11.18
CA PHE A 57 0.89 -4.83 -10.14
C PHE A 57 2.20 -4.51 -9.44
N SER A 58 3.25 -4.23 -10.21
CA SER A 58 4.56 -3.87 -9.63
C SER A 58 4.45 -2.64 -8.73
N GLY A 59 3.72 -1.63 -9.19
CA GLY A 59 3.57 -0.39 -8.44
C GLY A 59 2.83 -0.58 -7.12
N ILE A 60 1.70 -1.29 -7.15
CA ILE A 60 0.91 -1.46 -5.93
C ILE A 60 1.58 -2.39 -4.94
N GLU A 61 2.31 -3.41 -5.42
CA GLU A 61 3.06 -4.29 -4.52
C GLU A 61 4.18 -3.53 -3.82
N TYR A 62 4.87 -2.66 -4.54
CA TYR A 62 5.90 -1.82 -3.95
C TYR A 62 5.29 -0.87 -2.89
N ALA A 63 4.19 -0.22 -3.24
CA ALA A 63 3.49 0.68 -2.32
C ALA A 63 3.05 -0.07 -1.06
N HIS A 64 2.47 -1.25 -1.24
CA HIS A 64 2.01 -2.08 -0.13
C HIS A 64 3.18 -2.46 0.79
N GLY A 65 4.33 -2.82 0.21
CA GLY A 65 5.51 -3.16 0.99
C GLY A 65 6.04 -2.00 1.81
N LEU A 66 6.06 -0.79 1.23
CA LEU A 66 6.50 0.40 1.95
C LEU A 66 5.58 0.68 3.14
N LEU A 67 4.26 0.61 2.92
CA LEU A 67 3.28 0.84 3.97
C LEU A 67 3.39 -0.24 5.05
N ASP A 68 3.53 -1.49 4.64
CA ASP A 68 3.63 -2.61 5.57
C ASP A 68 4.83 -2.43 6.50
N ALA A 69 5.96 -1.98 5.96
CA ALA A 69 7.15 -1.72 6.78
C ALA A 69 6.88 -0.67 7.86
N ILE A 70 6.21 0.42 7.50
CA ILE A 70 5.86 1.46 8.45
C ILE A 70 4.90 0.93 9.52
N LEU A 71 3.88 0.16 9.09
CA LEU A 71 2.93 -0.42 10.03
C LEU A 71 3.61 -1.33 11.04
N ARG A 72 4.57 -2.15 10.60
CA ARG A 72 5.31 -3.03 11.49
C ARG A 72 6.15 -2.25 12.48
N ILE A 73 6.82 -1.18 12.04
CA ILE A 73 7.59 -0.31 12.93
C ILE A 73 6.70 0.28 14.01
N LYS A 74 5.47 0.63 13.66
CA LYS A 74 4.51 1.25 14.58
C LYS A 74 3.69 0.25 15.38
N GLY A 75 3.94 -1.04 15.23
CA GLY A 75 3.19 -2.07 15.94
C GLY A 75 1.76 -2.22 15.45
N LYS A 76 1.50 -1.89 14.19
CA LYS A 76 0.17 -1.93 13.58
C LYS A 76 0.06 -2.98 12.48
N ASP A 77 0.85 -4.05 12.58
CA ASP A 77 0.88 -5.11 11.57
C ASP A 77 -0.52 -5.71 11.39
N PRO A 78 -1.12 -5.55 10.20
CA PRO A 78 -2.49 -6.04 9.96
C PRO A 78 -2.56 -7.57 9.87
N TYR A 79 -1.42 -8.23 9.76
CA TYR A 79 -1.35 -9.68 9.66
C TYR A 79 -1.07 -10.35 11.00
N ASP A 80 -0.90 -9.58 12.07
CA ASP A 80 -0.63 -10.11 13.40
C ASP A 80 -1.95 -10.40 14.08
N SER A 81 -2.40 -11.65 13.94
CA SER A 81 -3.70 -12.07 14.47
C SER A 81 -3.69 -12.37 15.96
N ASP A 82 -2.55 -12.31 16.62
CA ASP A 82 -2.43 -12.61 18.03
C ASP A 82 -2.67 -11.40 18.92
N LYS A 83 -2.99 -10.30 18.35
CA LYS A 83 -3.24 -9.06 19.08
C LYS A 83 -4.69 -8.90 19.48
#